data_9e245e3298c7aee575952c2f79161cd8
#
_entry.id   9e245e3298c7aee575952c2f79161cd8
#
_cell.length_a   1.000
_cell.length_b   1.000
_cell.length_c   1.000
_cell.angle_alpha   90.00
_cell.angle_beta   90.00
_cell.angle_gamma   90.00
#
_symmetry.space_group_name_H-M   'P 1'
#
loop_
_entity.id
_entity.type
_entity.pdbx_description
1 polymer ?
#
loop_
_entity_poly.entity_id
_entity_poly.type
_entity_poly.pdbx_seq_one_letter_code
_entity_poly.pdbx_strand_id
1 'polypeptide(L)'
;MLSQQVFELIDVVAQTGSFTAAAKKLHKVPSAISYSVKQIETELGVELFTRHHRSVSLTPAGRHFAVKARQFLNDMELMKRDTQRVANGWKPMLSIALDNIVRTDSVHALIADFYRQFQDVELIIRIEVFNGVWEALATGRSDIAIGATTANPVGGAFKFTNMGNIDWLFVVSPDHPLANIMGPLHDDELRVFPSICLEDTSRDIPKRITWLLNSQRRLVVPDWHSAINCFVEGLGIGYMPQHLAGPLIESGKLVCKTLHRVKQPSACCLAWNDEQMSPALAWVLDYLGDEEQLHRQWLA
;
A
#
# COMPACT_ATOMS: atom_id res chain seq x y z
N MET A 1 5.65 2.51 -33.29
CA MET A 1 6.83 2.49 -32.42
C MET A 1 6.43 2.98 -31.04
N LEU A 2 6.70 2.21 -29.99
CA LEU A 2 6.38 2.56 -28.60
C LEU A 2 7.13 3.82 -28.17
N SER A 3 6.42 4.83 -27.68
CA SER A 3 6.97 6.12 -27.25
C SER A 3 6.35 6.53 -25.91
N GLN A 4 6.93 7.52 -25.23
CA GLN A 4 6.36 8.10 -24.02
C GLN A 4 4.89 8.49 -24.20
N GLN A 5 4.56 9.14 -25.32
CA GLN A 5 3.18 9.55 -25.61
C GLN A 5 2.22 8.36 -25.72
N VAL A 6 2.70 7.21 -26.23
CA VAL A 6 1.92 5.98 -26.27
C VAL A 6 1.64 5.44 -24.86
N PHE A 7 2.66 5.42 -24.00
CA PHE A 7 2.49 4.97 -22.62
C PHE A 7 1.56 5.89 -21.81
N GLU A 8 1.72 7.22 -21.95
CA GLU A 8 0.82 8.21 -21.31
C GLU A 8 -0.62 8.06 -21.79
N LEU A 9 -0.81 7.86 -23.11
CA LEU A 9 -2.12 7.68 -23.69
C LEU A 9 -2.83 6.45 -23.12
N ILE A 10 -2.16 5.30 -23.11
CA ILE A 10 -2.74 4.05 -22.60
C ILE A 10 -3.00 4.15 -21.11
N ASP A 11 -2.08 4.73 -20.32
CA ASP A 11 -2.27 4.92 -18.89
C ASP A 11 -3.46 5.82 -18.57
N VAL A 12 -3.61 6.96 -19.26
CA VAL A 12 -4.73 7.88 -19.06
C VAL A 12 -6.07 7.24 -19.48
N VAL A 13 -6.11 6.49 -20.59
CA VAL A 13 -7.32 5.77 -20.99
C VAL A 13 -7.68 4.68 -19.98
N ALA A 14 -6.68 3.96 -19.46
CA ALA A 14 -6.87 2.94 -18.43
C ALA A 14 -7.45 3.52 -17.13
N GLN A 15 -6.92 4.67 -16.69
CA GLN A 15 -7.40 5.35 -15.47
C GLN A 15 -8.81 5.92 -15.61
N THR A 16 -9.13 6.48 -16.78
CA THR A 16 -10.41 7.17 -16.99
C THR A 16 -11.54 6.25 -17.42
N GLY A 17 -11.24 5.07 -17.95
CA GLY A 17 -12.22 4.11 -18.50
C GLY A 17 -13.05 4.68 -19.66
N SER A 18 -12.61 5.79 -20.29
CA SER A 18 -13.37 6.47 -21.33
C SER A 18 -12.47 7.26 -22.28
N PHE A 19 -12.59 7.04 -23.58
CA PHE A 19 -11.85 7.83 -24.58
C PHE A 19 -12.19 9.33 -24.52
N THR A 20 -13.44 9.66 -24.22
CA THR A 20 -13.86 11.07 -24.09
C THR A 20 -13.22 11.73 -22.86
N ALA A 21 -13.18 11.04 -21.73
CA ALA A 21 -12.55 11.56 -20.52
C ALA A 21 -11.01 11.64 -20.68
N ALA A 22 -10.40 10.64 -21.32
CA ALA A 22 -8.97 10.66 -21.64
C ALA A 22 -8.63 11.81 -22.60
N ALA A 23 -9.46 12.05 -23.63
CA ALA A 23 -9.29 13.15 -24.57
C ALA A 23 -9.28 14.51 -23.86
N LYS A 24 -10.22 14.72 -22.93
CA LYS A 24 -10.27 15.93 -22.11
C LYS A 24 -8.99 16.11 -21.28
N LYS A 25 -8.51 15.04 -20.63
CA LYS A 25 -7.30 15.05 -19.80
C LYS A 25 -6.02 15.29 -20.61
N LEU A 26 -5.98 14.81 -21.86
CA LEU A 26 -4.83 14.93 -22.78
C LEU A 26 -4.94 16.12 -23.74
N HIS A 27 -5.96 16.98 -23.61
CA HIS A 27 -6.23 18.12 -24.51
C HIS A 27 -6.29 17.71 -25.99
N LYS A 28 -6.94 16.57 -26.26
CA LYS A 28 -7.13 16.01 -27.62
C LYS A 28 -8.62 15.80 -27.91
N VAL A 29 -8.95 15.46 -29.17
CA VAL A 29 -10.31 15.06 -29.53
C VAL A 29 -10.50 13.56 -29.37
N PRO A 30 -11.72 13.07 -28.99
CA PRO A 30 -11.97 11.65 -28.73
C PRO A 30 -11.64 10.72 -29.92
N SER A 31 -11.87 11.19 -31.15
CA SER A 31 -11.55 10.44 -32.36
C SER A 31 -10.03 10.19 -32.51
N ALA A 32 -9.21 11.16 -32.15
CA ALA A 32 -7.74 11.00 -32.17
C ALA A 32 -7.27 9.98 -31.12
N ILE A 33 -7.83 10.00 -29.91
CA ILE A 33 -7.53 9.00 -28.88
C ILE A 33 -7.88 7.60 -29.36
N SER A 34 -9.12 7.42 -29.88
CA SER A 34 -9.58 6.12 -30.38
C SER A 34 -8.73 5.61 -31.55
N TYR A 35 -8.34 6.50 -32.46
CA TYR A 35 -7.46 6.18 -33.59
C TYR A 35 -6.05 5.75 -33.11
N SER A 36 -5.45 6.53 -32.21
CA SER A 36 -4.12 6.21 -31.66
C SER A 36 -4.11 4.87 -30.92
N VAL A 37 -5.13 4.60 -30.09
CA VAL A 37 -5.26 3.30 -29.41
C VAL A 37 -5.35 2.18 -30.44
N LYS A 38 -6.17 2.31 -31.49
CA LYS A 38 -6.29 1.31 -32.56
C LYS A 38 -4.96 1.06 -33.29
N GLN A 39 -4.19 2.11 -33.54
CA GLN A 39 -2.85 1.97 -34.16
C GLN A 39 -1.92 1.16 -33.26
N ILE A 40 -1.91 1.46 -31.95
CA ILE A 40 -1.09 0.75 -30.96
C ILE A 40 -1.50 -0.73 -30.89
N GLU A 41 -2.79 -1.02 -30.82
CA GLU A 41 -3.32 -2.39 -30.83
C GLU A 41 -2.93 -3.14 -32.12
N THR A 42 -2.97 -2.48 -33.25
CA THR A 42 -2.54 -3.05 -34.54
C THR A 42 -1.05 -3.35 -34.57
N GLU A 43 -0.21 -2.42 -34.06
CA GLU A 43 1.24 -2.61 -33.97
C GLU A 43 1.63 -3.74 -33.02
N LEU A 44 0.91 -3.88 -31.91
CA LEU A 44 1.13 -4.94 -30.93
C LEU A 44 0.49 -6.30 -31.34
N GLY A 45 -0.40 -6.28 -32.30
CA GLY A 45 -1.15 -7.47 -32.74
C GLY A 45 -2.15 -7.99 -31.70
N VAL A 46 -2.50 -7.18 -30.68
CA VAL A 46 -3.44 -7.56 -29.61
C VAL A 46 -4.33 -6.39 -29.21
N GLU A 47 -5.56 -6.68 -28.80
CA GLU A 47 -6.46 -5.67 -28.25
C GLU A 47 -6.09 -5.38 -26.79
N LEU A 48 -5.93 -4.10 -26.45
CA LEU A 48 -5.68 -3.62 -25.10
C LEU A 48 -6.97 -3.25 -24.37
N PHE A 49 -8.01 -2.85 -25.12
CA PHE A 49 -9.29 -2.41 -24.57
C PHE A 49 -10.47 -3.14 -25.18
N THR A 50 -11.38 -3.56 -24.32
CA THR A 50 -12.74 -3.96 -24.71
C THR A 50 -13.62 -2.71 -24.75
N ARG A 51 -14.31 -2.48 -25.88
CA ARG A 51 -15.15 -1.29 -26.09
C ARG A 51 -16.59 -1.58 -25.69
N HIS A 52 -17.17 -0.72 -24.86
CA HIS A 52 -18.58 -0.71 -24.49
C HIS A 52 -19.26 0.55 -25.02
N HIS A 53 -20.56 0.65 -24.95
CA HIS A 53 -21.32 1.76 -25.55
C HIS A 53 -20.85 3.16 -25.06
N ARG A 54 -20.46 3.30 -23.80
CA ARG A 54 -20.04 4.58 -23.19
C ARG A 54 -18.72 4.50 -22.39
N SER A 55 -18.05 3.36 -22.39
CA SER A 55 -16.85 3.11 -21.60
C SER A 55 -15.91 2.16 -22.33
N VAL A 56 -14.70 2.05 -21.80
CA VAL A 56 -13.74 1.04 -22.19
C VAL A 56 -13.18 0.35 -20.94
N SER A 57 -12.91 -0.95 -21.06
CA SER A 57 -12.28 -1.74 -20.01
C SER A 57 -11.01 -2.41 -20.54
N LEU A 58 -10.03 -2.62 -19.69
CA LEU A 58 -8.78 -3.28 -20.09
C LEU A 58 -9.00 -4.77 -20.32
N THR A 59 -8.46 -5.29 -21.42
CA THR A 59 -8.25 -6.73 -21.61
C THR A 59 -7.15 -7.26 -20.66
N PRO A 60 -6.93 -8.58 -20.53
CA PRO A 60 -5.77 -9.10 -19.81
C PRO A 60 -4.43 -8.56 -20.34
N ALA A 61 -4.27 -8.47 -21.67
CA ALA A 61 -3.10 -7.88 -22.32
C ALA A 61 -3.00 -6.37 -22.03
N GLY A 62 -4.15 -5.66 -22.05
CA GLY A 62 -4.22 -4.24 -21.72
C GLY A 62 -3.81 -3.94 -20.28
N ARG A 63 -4.23 -4.78 -19.32
CA ARG A 63 -3.79 -4.65 -17.92
C ARG A 63 -2.27 -4.82 -17.79
N HIS A 64 -1.73 -5.85 -18.41
CA HIS A 64 -0.28 -6.08 -18.41
C HIS A 64 0.47 -4.88 -19.02
N PHE A 65 0.02 -4.42 -20.20
CA PHE A 65 0.63 -3.27 -20.88
C PHE A 65 0.55 -1.98 -20.05
N ALA A 66 -0.61 -1.67 -19.46
CA ALA A 66 -0.80 -0.45 -18.67
C ALA A 66 0.12 -0.43 -17.42
N VAL A 67 0.29 -1.57 -16.74
CA VAL A 67 1.23 -1.70 -15.61
C VAL A 67 2.65 -1.41 -16.07
N LYS A 68 3.11 -2.02 -17.17
CA LYS A 68 4.45 -1.82 -17.71
C LYS A 68 4.67 -0.40 -18.24
N ALA A 69 3.68 0.17 -18.91
CA ALA A 69 3.72 1.55 -19.38
C ALA A 69 3.91 2.54 -18.24
N ARG A 70 3.19 2.35 -17.12
CA ARG A 70 3.33 3.19 -15.93
C ARG A 70 4.70 3.04 -15.26
N GLN A 71 5.23 1.82 -15.16
CA GLN A 71 6.59 1.60 -14.68
C GLN A 71 7.59 2.39 -15.54
N PHE A 72 7.49 2.26 -16.85
CA PHE A 72 8.38 2.98 -17.79
C PHE A 72 8.28 4.50 -17.68
N LEU A 73 7.07 5.05 -17.54
CA LEU A 73 6.89 6.49 -17.32
C LEU A 73 7.53 6.95 -16.00
N ASN A 74 7.40 6.17 -14.94
CA ASN A 74 8.06 6.45 -13.67
C ASN A 74 9.60 6.43 -13.82
N ASP A 75 10.13 5.43 -14.51
CA ASP A 75 11.59 5.33 -14.76
C ASP A 75 12.12 6.51 -15.57
N MET A 76 11.36 6.99 -16.56
CA MET A 76 11.70 8.19 -17.31
C MET A 76 11.73 9.46 -16.43
N GLU A 77 10.74 9.62 -15.54
CA GLU A 77 10.73 10.75 -14.59
C GLU A 77 11.86 10.66 -13.56
N LEU A 78 12.20 9.45 -13.11
CA LEU A 78 13.38 9.21 -12.27
C LEU A 78 14.66 9.60 -13.01
N MET A 79 14.86 9.11 -14.23
CA MET A 79 16.01 9.42 -15.05
C MET A 79 16.15 10.95 -15.30
N LYS A 80 15.05 11.62 -15.60
CA LYS A 80 15.02 13.09 -15.77
C LYS A 80 15.44 13.81 -14.48
N ARG A 81 14.88 13.42 -13.34
CA ARG A 81 15.26 13.96 -12.03
C ARG A 81 16.72 13.71 -11.71
N ASP A 82 17.22 12.51 -11.95
CA ASP A 82 18.62 12.17 -11.68
C ASP A 82 19.58 12.95 -12.60
N THR A 83 19.21 13.11 -13.86
CA THR A 83 19.97 13.97 -14.80
C THR A 83 19.99 15.43 -14.35
N GLN A 84 18.85 15.97 -13.92
CA GLN A 84 18.75 17.31 -13.35
C GLN A 84 19.55 17.47 -12.05
N ARG A 85 19.56 16.43 -11.20
CA ARG A 85 20.38 16.37 -9.97
C ARG A 85 21.86 16.50 -10.28
N VAL A 86 22.35 15.73 -11.24
CA VAL A 86 23.76 15.81 -11.68
C VAL A 86 24.09 17.19 -12.26
N ALA A 87 23.20 17.77 -13.06
CA ALA A 87 23.41 19.05 -13.71
C ALA A 87 23.30 20.28 -12.78
N ASN A 88 22.41 20.23 -11.79
CA ASN A 88 22.03 21.38 -10.96
C ASN A 88 22.43 21.24 -9.48
N GLY A 89 23.20 20.23 -9.09
CA GLY A 89 23.55 19.97 -7.69
C GLY A 89 22.32 19.67 -6.81
N TRP A 90 21.28 19.08 -7.41
CA TRP A 90 20.04 18.75 -6.70
C TRP A 90 20.30 17.81 -5.54
N LYS A 91 19.54 18.02 -4.47
CA LYS A 91 19.62 17.21 -3.24
C LYS A 91 19.11 15.80 -3.53
N PRO A 92 19.83 14.75 -3.17
CA PRO A 92 19.34 13.39 -3.28
C PRO A 92 18.07 13.20 -2.40
N MET A 93 17.22 12.30 -2.78
CA MET A 93 15.99 11.99 -2.07
C MET A 93 16.02 10.54 -1.60
N LEU A 94 15.52 10.28 -0.39
CA LEU A 94 15.21 8.96 0.12
C LEU A 94 13.72 8.86 0.44
N SER A 95 13.04 7.85 -0.09
CA SER A 95 11.62 7.62 0.13
C SER A 95 11.38 6.32 0.90
N ILE A 96 10.68 6.43 2.03
CA ILE A 96 10.34 5.31 2.93
C ILE A 96 8.84 5.06 2.87
N ALA A 97 8.43 3.83 2.58
CA ALA A 97 7.07 3.35 2.80
C ALA A 97 7.00 2.72 4.21
N LEU A 98 6.11 3.22 5.04
CA LEU A 98 5.75 2.59 6.31
C LEU A 98 4.43 1.85 6.12
N ASP A 99 4.39 0.54 6.41
CA ASP A 99 3.09 -0.11 6.56
C ASP A 99 2.38 0.47 7.79
N ASN A 100 1.10 0.71 7.68
CA ASN A 100 0.30 1.31 8.74
C ASN A 100 0.19 0.43 10.01
N ILE A 101 0.65 -0.82 9.95
CA ILE A 101 0.69 -1.72 11.11
C ILE A 101 1.90 -1.49 12.02
N VAL A 102 2.92 -0.73 11.58
CA VAL A 102 4.10 -0.48 12.41
C VAL A 102 3.84 0.66 13.38
N ARG A 103 4.57 0.64 14.49
CA ARG A 103 4.57 1.75 15.45
C ARG A 103 5.26 2.96 14.85
N THR A 104 4.65 4.12 15.01
CA THR A 104 5.20 5.38 14.49
C THR A 104 6.06 6.13 15.49
N ASP A 105 6.18 5.64 16.74
CA ASP A 105 6.94 6.31 17.81
C ASP A 105 8.41 6.49 17.44
N SER A 106 9.01 5.50 16.78
CA SER A 106 10.41 5.52 16.35
C SER A 106 10.68 6.41 15.13
N VAL A 107 9.64 6.85 14.41
CA VAL A 107 9.78 7.66 13.18
C VAL A 107 10.47 9.01 13.47
N HIS A 108 10.10 9.67 14.57
CA HIS A 108 10.69 10.96 14.92
C HIS A 108 12.18 10.86 15.24
N ALA A 109 12.60 9.79 15.93
CA ALA A 109 14.01 9.54 16.22
C ALA A 109 14.79 9.27 14.92
N LEU A 110 14.25 8.42 14.04
CA LEU A 110 14.81 8.17 12.71
C LEU A 110 15.01 9.48 11.93
N ILE A 111 13.99 10.34 11.86
CA ILE A 111 14.06 11.62 11.15
C ILE A 111 15.13 12.52 11.75
N ALA A 112 15.16 12.64 13.09
CA ALA A 112 16.13 13.50 13.80
C ALA A 112 17.57 13.05 13.56
N ASP A 113 17.82 11.73 13.63
CA ASP A 113 19.16 11.18 13.42
C ASP A 113 19.55 11.20 11.94
N PHE A 114 18.61 10.97 11.03
CA PHE A 114 18.83 11.08 9.60
C PHE A 114 19.31 12.48 9.20
N TYR A 115 18.64 13.54 9.66
CA TYR A 115 19.02 14.91 9.31
C TYR A 115 20.28 15.42 10.02
N ARG A 116 20.76 14.75 11.08
CA ARG A 116 22.10 15.00 11.60
C ARG A 116 23.20 14.53 10.64
N GLN A 117 22.92 13.45 9.90
CA GLN A 117 23.88 12.83 8.98
C GLN A 117 23.72 13.36 7.54
N PHE A 118 22.50 13.60 7.10
CA PHE A 118 22.17 13.95 5.70
C PHE A 118 21.35 15.24 5.64
N GLN A 119 22.00 16.38 5.82
CA GLN A 119 21.34 17.70 5.80
C GLN A 119 20.82 18.07 4.43
N ASP A 120 21.41 17.50 3.37
CA ASP A 120 21.11 17.81 1.96
C ASP A 120 20.28 16.74 1.23
N VAL A 121 19.75 15.76 1.96
CA VAL A 121 18.90 14.72 1.40
C VAL A 121 17.45 15.00 1.76
N GLU A 122 16.57 15.04 0.77
CA GLU A 122 15.12 15.09 0.99
C GLU A 122 14.63 13.72 1.49
N LEU A 123 14.05 13.68 2.69
CA LEU A 123 13.45 12.47 3.26
C LEU A 123 11.94 12.52 3.08
N ILE A 124 11.38 11.51 2.41
CA ILE A 124 9.95 11.37 2.21
C ILE A 124 9.48 10.10 2.89
N ILE A 125 8.57 10.23 3.87
CA ILE A 125 7.95 9.11 4.56
C ILE A 125 6.47 9.07 4.21
N ARG A 126 5.99 7.90 3.74
CA ARG A 126 4.58 7.69 3.38
C ARG A 126 4.04 6.50 4.13
N ILE A 127 2.81 6.62 4.60
CA ILE A 127 2.03 5.49 5.10
C ILE A 127 1.42 4.78 3.89
N GLU A 128 1.65 3.48 3.82
CA GLU A 128 1.03 2.59 2.85
C GLU A 128 0.32 1.45 3.61
N VAL A 129 -0.62 0.79 2.94
CA VAL A 129 -1.45 -0.26 3.54
C VAL A 129 -1.38 -1.51 2.66
N PHE A 130 -1.09 -2.65 3.26
CA PHE A 130 -1.06 -3.96 2.61
C PHE A 130 -0.20 -4.03 1.34
N ASN A 131 -0.84 -4.36 0.18
CA ASN A 131 -0.14 -4.50 -1.09
C ASN A 131 0.41 -3.16 -1.60
N GLY A 132 -0.11 -2.02 -1.12
CA GLY A 132 0.41 -0.70 -1.44
C GLY A 132 1.88 -0.51 -1.06
N VAL A 133 2.34 -1.17 0.01
CA VAL A 133 3.75 -1.15 0.45
C VAL A 133 4.66 -1.77 -0.61
N TRP A 134 4.31 -2.96 -1.10
CA TRP A 134 5.07 -3.67 -2.13
C TRP A 134 5.00 -2.97 -3.48
N GLU A 135 3.82 -2.43 -3.82
CA GLU A 135 3.67 -1.66 -5.04
C GLU A 135 4.50 -0.37 -5.01
N ALA A 136 4.61 0.30 -3.85
CA ALA A 136 5.47 1.46 -3.70
C ALA A 136 6.94 1.15 -3.98
N LEU A 137 7.45 0.00 -3.52
CA LEU A 137 8.79 -0.48 -3.85
C LEU A 137 8.92 -0.83 -5.32
N ALA A 138 7.99 -1.61 -5.86
CA ALA A 138 8.07 -2.12 -7.24
C ALA A 138 7.96 -1.01 -8.29
N THR A 139 7.26 0.09 -7.97
CA THR A 139 7.10 1.25 -8.87
C THR A 139 8.14 2.34 -8.62
N GLY A 140 9.09 2.15 -7.70
CA GLY A 140 10.08 3.17 -7.32
C GLY A 140 9.50 4.39 -6.62
N ARG A 141 8.26 4.30 -6.10
CA ARG A 141 7.67 5.34 -5.24
C ARG A 141 8.33 5.39 -3.87
N SER A 142 8.94 4.28 -3.45
CA SER A 142 9.73 4.17 -2.23
C SER A 142 10.97 3.33 -2.48
N ASP A 143 12.06 3.70 -1.80
CA ASP A 143 13.35 3.02 -1.87
C ASP A 143 13.42 1.86 -0.86
N ILE A 144 12.70 2.01 0.25
CA ILE A 144 12.65 1.07 1.37
C ILE A 144 11.23 0.98 1.93
N ALA A 145 10.85 -0.20 2.39
CA ALA A 145 9.57 -0.46 3.05
C ALA A 145 9.79 -1.07 4.42
N ILE A 146 9.17 -0.48 5.45
CA ILE A 146 9.21 -0.94 6.84
C ILE A 146 7.84 -1.54 7.18
N GLY A 147 7.82 -2.80 7.61
CA GLY A 147 6.60 -3.51 7.99
C GLY A 147 5.87 -4.20 6.84
N ALA A 148 6.49 -4.32 5.66
CA ALA A 148 5.91 -5.08 4.55
C ALA A 148 5.58 -6.51 5.00
N THR A 149 4.44 -7.05 4.57
CA THR A 149 4.15 -8.47 4.83
C THR A 149 5.09 -9.35 4.01
N THR A 150 5.51 -10.51 4.54
CA THR A 150 6.48 -11.39 3.85
C THR A 150 5.95 -11.97 2.53
N ALA A 151 4.63 -11.94 2.30
CA ALA A 151 4.04 -12.32 1.03
C ALA A 151 4.18 -11.18 0.01
N ASN A 152 5.20 -11.25 -0.85
CA ASN A 152 5.44 -10.30 -1.93
C ASN A 152 4.51 -10.58 -3.13
N PRO A 153 3.49 -9.75 -3.40
CA PRO A 153 2.52 -9.97 -4.48
C PRO A 153 3.02 -9.50 -5.85
N VAL A 154 4.10 -8.71 -5.90
CA VAL A 154 4.57 -8.07 -7.14
C VAL A 154 5.75 -8.81 -7.78
N GLY A 155 6.35 -9.78 -7.08
CA GLY A 155 7.59 -10.41 -7.51
C GLY A 155 8.77 -9.42 -7.50
N GLY A 156 9.88 -9.79 -8.14
CA GLY A 156 11.09 -8.95 -8.22
C GLY A 156 12.16 -9.36 -7.21
N ALA A 157 13.38 -8.88 -7.45
CA ALA A 157 14.56 -9.19 -6.64
C ALA A 157 14.74 -8.17 -5.52
N PHE A 158 13.83 -8.18 -4.55
CA PHE A 158 13.98 -7.36 -3.34
C PHE A 158 14.81 -8.10 -2.29
N LYS A 159 15.66 -7.36 -1.59
CA LYS A 159 16.26 -7.80 -0.34
C LYS A 159 15.29 -7.55 0.80
N PHE A 160 15.36 -8.37 1.83
CA PHE A 160 14.54 -8.16 3.02
C PHE A 160 15.23 -8.69 4.28
N THR A 161 14.93 -8.07 5.40
CA THR A 161 15.27 -8.53 6.75
C THR A 161 13.97 -8.82 7.49
N ASN A 162 13.90 -9.96 8.18
CA ASN A 162 12.74 -10.30 9.00
C ASN A 162 12.58 -9.27 10.13
N MET A 163 11.34 -8.90 10.43
CA MET A 163 11.01 -8.01 11.55
C MET A 163 10.23 -8.74 12.66
N GLY A 164 9.90 -10.02 12.43
CA GLY A 164 9.03 -10.79 13.33
C GLY A 164 7.57 -10.77 12.89
N ASN A 165 6.68 -10.98 13.85
CA ASN A 165 5.25 -11.12 13.61
C ASN A 165 4.44 -10.03 14.31
N ILE A 166 3.34 -9.66 13.68
CA ILE A 166 2.26 -8.88 14.30
C ILE A 166 1.19 -9.85 14.80
N ASP A 167 0.92 -9.79 16.09
CA ASP A 167 -0.22 -10.47 16.71
C ASP A 167 -1.48 -9.61 16.58
N TRP A 168 -2.62 -10.31 16.45
CA TRP A 168 -3.92 -9.69 16.22
C TRP A 168 -4.88 -10.02 17.33
N LEU A 169 -5.53 -9.01 17.89
CA LEU A 169 -6.61 -9.17 18.85
C LEU A 169 -7.94 -8.82 18.17
N PHE A 170 -8.95 -9.66 18.40
CA PHE A 170 -10.31 -9.34 17.97
C PHE A 170 -10.97 -8.47 19.04
N VAL A 171 -11.40 -7.29 18.64
CA VAL A 171 -11.87 -6.27 19.58
C VAL A 171 -13.27 -5.77 19.26
N VAL A 172 -13.97 -5.38 20.29
CA VAL A 172 -15.29 -4.74 20.25
C VAL A 172 -15.36 -3.65 21.32
N SER A 173 -16.28 -2.69 21.17
CA SER A 173 -16.60 -1.72 22.24
C SER A 173 -17.17 -2.44 23.47
N PRO A 174 -16.96 -1.96 24.70
CA PRO A 174 -17.60 -2.48 25.90
C PRO A 174 -19.14 -2.51 25.83
N ASP A 175 -19.73 -1.55 25.14
CA ASP A 175 -21.18 -1.43 24.97
C ASP A 175 -21.71 -2.24 23.78
N HIS A 176 -20.82 -2.92 23.03
CA HIS A 176 -21.22 -3.72 21.89
C HIS A 176 -21.93 -5.02 22.35
N PRO A 177 -22.99 -5.49 21.65
CA PRO A 177 -23.71 -6.72 22.03
C PRO A 177 -22.83 -7.95 22.25
N LEU A 178 -21.74 -8.07 21.48
CA LEU A 178 -20.80 -9.18 21.60
C LEU A 178 -19.90 -9.10 22.85
N ALA A 179 -19.80 -7.96 23.51
CA ALA A 179 -18.90 -7.77 24.65
C ALA A 179 -19.24 -8.74 25.81
N ASN A 180 -20.53 -8.96 26.06
CA ASN A 180 -21.02 -9.78 27.17
C ASN A 180 -21.20 -11.26 26.83
N ILE A 181 -20.99 -11.68 25.59
CA ILE A 181 -21.11 -13.10 25.22
C ILE A 181 -19.94 -13.87 25.84
N MET A 182 -20.21 -14.94 26.54
CA MET A 182 -19.21 -15.80 27.16
C MET A 182 -18.70 -16.85 26.15
N GLY A 183 -17.37 -17.08 26.17
CA GLY A 183 -16.73 -18.08 25.31
C GLY A 183 -16.36 -17.57 23.91
N PRO A 184 -15.83 -18.47 23.05
CA PRO A 184 -15.44 -18.14 21.70
C PRO A 184 -16.63 -17.82 20.80
N LEU A 185 -16.56 -16.73 20.04
CA LEU A 185 -17.61 -16.30 19.12
C LEU A 185 -17.55 -17.09 17.80
N HIS A 186 -18.72 -17.37 17.24
CA HIS A 186 -18.89 -18.04 15.96
C HIS A 186 -19.11 -17.05 14.82
N ASP A 187 -18.78 -17.45 13.59
CA ASP A 187 -18.90 -16.63 12.40
C ASP A 187 -20.32 -16.04 12.21
N ASP A 188 -21.37 -16.79 12.58
CA ASP A 188 -22.76 -16.34 12.42
C ASP A 188 -23.13 -15.21 13.37
N GLU A 189 -22.55 -15.17 14.58
CA GLU A 189 -22.73 -14.10 15.54
C GLU A 189 -22.02 -12.81 15.08
N LEU A 190 -20.91 -12.94 14.35
CA LEU A 190 -20.10 -11.84 13.86
C LEU A 190 -20.68 -11.20 12.59
N ARG A 191 -21.30 -12.02 11.73
CA ARG A 191 -21.73 -11.64 10.38
C ARG A 191 -22.77 -10.51 10.35
N VAL A 192 -23.56 -10.38 11.42
CA VAL A 192 -24.62 -9.36 11.52
C VAL A 192 -24.08 -7.96 11.75
N PHE A 193 -22.83 -7.84 12.21
CA PHE A 193 -22.16 -6.57 12.47
C PHE A 193 -21.19 -6.17 11.36
N PRO A 194 -20.97 -4.88 11.09
CA PRO A 194 -19.97 -4.43 10.14
C PRO A 194 -18.57 -4.82 10.58
N SER A 195 -17.75 -5.33 9.65
CA SER A 195 -16.31 -5.47 9.87
C SER A 195 -15.61 -4.16 9.54
N ILE A 196 -14.84 -3.61 10.49
CA ILE A 196 -13.98 -2.44 10.27
C ILE A 196 -12.73 -2.90 9.53
N CYS A 197 -12.54 -2.37 8.35
CA CYS A 197 -11.47 -2.72 7.44
C CYS A 197 -10.65 -1.48 7.08
N LEU A 198 -9.35 -1.64 6.90
CA LEU A 198 -8.52 -0.61 6.28
C LEU A 198 -8.51 -0.77 4.76
N GLU A 199 -8.40 0.35 4.05
CA GLU A 199 -8.30 0.33 2.61
C GLU A 199 -6.87 0.03 2.18
N ASP A 200 -6.70 -0.97 1.31
CA ASP A 200 -5.42 -1.24 0.66
C ASP A 200 -5.06 -0.09 -0.29
N THR A 201 -3.88 0.49 -0.15
CA THR A 201 -3.41 1.64 -0.93
C THR A 201 -2.83 1.26 -2.28
N SER A 202 -2.79 -0.03 -2.63
CA SER A 202 -2.38 -0.47 -3.97
C SER A 202 -3.31 0.09 -5.06
N ARG A 203 -2.72 0.44 -6.22
CA ARG A 203 -3.40 1.09 -7.33
C ARG A 203 -3.62 0.17 -8.52
N ASP A 204 -2.63 -0.68 -8.79
CA ASP A 204 -2.53 -1.46 -10.02
C ASP A 204 -2.51 -2.96 -9.78
N ILE A 205 -2.34 -3.40 -8.56
CA ILE A 205 -2.41 -4.80 -8.16
C ILE A 205 -3.71 -5.07 -7.38
N PRO A 206 -4.19 -6.32 -7.33
CA PRO A 206 -5.41 -6.66 -6.59
C PRO A 206 -5.34 -6.22 -5.14
N LYS A 207 -6.35 -5.49 -4.68
CA LYS A 207 -6.45 -5.03 -3.30
C LYS A 207 -6.59 -6.22 -2.35
N ARG A 208 -5.85 -6.17 -1.26
CA ARG A 208 -5.95 -7.13 -0.16
C ARG A 208 -7.09 -6.73 0.77
N ILE A 209 -7.82 -7.73 1.24
CA ILE A 209 -8.85 -7.57 2.29
C ILE A 209 -8.34 -8.29 3.53
N THR A 210 -8.37 -7.62 4.68
CA THR A 210 -7.79 -8.14 5.92
C THR A 210 -8.54 -9.33 6.51
N TRP A 211 -9.73 -9.07 6.97
CA TRP A 211 -10.61 -10.04 7.58
C TRP A 211 -12.05 -9.64 7.29
N LEU A 212 -12.77 -10.53 6.68
CA LEU A 212 -14.17 -10.33 6.34
C LEU A 212 -14.82 -11.70 6.18
N LEU A 213 -15.98 -11.90 6.78
CA LEU A 213 -16.79 -13.07 6.55
C LEU A 213 -17.61 -12.91 5.27
N ASN A 214 -17.95 -14.03 4.63
CA ASN A 214 -18.82 -14.01 3.46
C ASN A 214 -20.14 -13.31 3.78
N SER A 215 -20.53 -12.37 2.92
CA SER A 215 -21.76 -11.55 3.05
C SER A 215 -21.79 -10.60 4.26
N GLN A 216 -20.69 -10.40 4.97
CA GLN A 216 -20.58 -9.42 6.04
C GLN A 216 -20.45 -8.01 5.45
N ARG A 217 -21.11 -7.02 6.05
CA ARG A 217 -20.93 -5.60 5.68
C ARG A 217 -19.55 -5.11 6.07
N ARG A 218 -18.96 -4.28 5.23
CA ARG A 218 -17.69 -3.59 5.51
C ARG A 218 -17.95 -2.16 5.93
N LEU A 219 -17.18 -1.68 6.92
CA LEU A 219 -16.92 -0.28 7.17
C LEU A 219 -15.45 -0.04 6.82
N VAL A 220 -15.18 0.63 5.71
CA VAL A 220 -13.82 0.86 5.22
C VAL A 220 -13.36 2.24 5.67
N VAL A 221 -12.20 2.30 6.31
CA VAL A 221 -11.59 3.53 6.83
C VAL A 221 -10.13 3.64 6.35
N PRO A 222 -9.57 4.87 6.27
CA PRO A 222 -8.25 5.07 5.66
C PRO A 222 -7.07 4.63 6.53
N ASP A 223 -7.21 4.67 7.85
CA ASP A 223 -6.10 4.49 8.80
C ASP A 223 -6.55 3.93 10.14
N TRP A 224 -5.57 3.54 10.98
CA TRP A 224 -5.83 3.02 12.32
C TRP A 224 -6.42 4.06 13.27
N HIS A 225 -6.14 5.34 13.09
CA HIS A 225 -6.74 6.37 13.93
C HIS A 225 -8.27 6.39 13.75
N SER A 226 -8.72 6.40 12.51
CA SER A 226 -10.14 6.32 12.16
C SER A 226 -10.76 4.99 12.59
N ALA A 227 -10.04 3.87 12.39
CA ALA A 227 -10.50 2.55 12.80
C ALA A 227 -10.70 2.46 14.32
N ILE A 228 -9.73 2.94 15.11
CA ILE A 228 -9.81 2.95 16.58
C ILE A 228 -11.05 3.72 17.05
N ASN A 229 -11.30 4.90 16.50
CA ASN A 229 -12.48 5.67 16.86
C ASN A 229 -13.78 4.90 16.54
N CYS A 230 -13.85 4.26 15.36
CA CYS A 230 -14.99 3.43 15.00
C CYS A 230 -15.18 2.23 15.94
N PHE A 231 -14.09 1.58 16.38
CA PHE A 231 -14.16 0.48 17.35
C PHE A 231 -14.67 0.97 18.71
N VAL A 232 -14.12 2.08 19.22
CA VAL A 232 -14.50 2.64 20.52
C VAL A 232 -15.96 3.07 20.53
N GLU A 233 -16.45 3.68 19.46
CA GLU A 233 -17.86 4.08 19.29
C GLU A 233 -18.79 2.90 18.98
N GLY A 234 -18.29 1.67 18.91
CA GLY A 234 -19.09 0.46 18.67
C GLY A 234 -19.70 0.37 17.26
N LEU A 235 -19.14 1.07 16.28
CA LEU A 235 -19.67 1.10 14.90
C LEU A 235 -19.39 -0.17 14.10
N GLY A 236 -18.56 -1.07 14.65
CA GLY A 236 -18.25 -2.36 14.05
C GLY A 236 -17.28 -3.17 14.88
N ILE A 237 -16.86 -4.30 14.31
CA ILE A 237 -16.01 -5.30 14.95
C ILE A 237 -14.82 -5.63 14.05
N GLY A 238 -13.77 -6.23 14.59
CA GLY A 238 -12.66 -6.71 13.77
C GLY A 238 -11.37 -6.98 14.52
N TYR A 239 -10.32 -7.26 13.77
CA TYR A 239 -9.00 -7.47 14.29
C TYR A 239 -8.19 -6.17 14.31
N MET A 240 -7.44 -5.97 15.39
CA MET A 240 -6.51 -4.86 15.57
C MET A 240 -5.14 -5.41 15.96
N PRO A 241 -4.01 -4.82 15.51
CA PRO A 241 -2.69 -5.18 16.00
C PRO A 241 -2.61 -5.09 17.52
N GLN A 242 -1.98 -6.06 18.16
CA GLN A 242 -1.93 -6.16 19.63
C GLN A 242 -1.35 -4.90 20.28
N HIS A 243 -0.29 -4.31 19.70
CA HIS A 243 0.34 -3.10 20.26
C HIS A 243 -0.59 -1.86 20.21
N LEU A 244 -1.57 -1.81 19.28
CA LEU A 244 -2.60 -0.77 19.25
C LEU A 244 -3.79 -1.08 20.16
N ALA A 245 -4.16 -2.36 20.23
CA ALA A 245 -5.31 -2.80 21.01
C ALA A 245 -5.02 -2.83 22.52
N GLY A 246 -3.82 -3.24 22.93
CA GLY A 246 -3.43 -3.42 24.32
C GLY A 246 -3.77 -2.23 25.24
N PRO A 247 -3.26 -1.03 24.95
CA PRO A 247 -3.55 0.17 25.76
C PRO A 247 -5.05 0.52 25.84
N LEU A 248 -5.81 0.23 24.77
CA LEU A 248 -7.25 0.48 24.73
C LEU A 248 -8.03 -0.54 25.57
N ILE A 249 -7.56 -1.78 25.59
CA ILE A 249 -8.13 -2.83 26.43
C ILE A 249 -7.82 -2.56 27.92
N GLU A 250 -6.57 -2.22 28.24
CA GLU A 250 -6.14 -1.86 29.60
C GLU A 250 -6.91 -0.65 30.15
N SER A 251 -7.21 0.33 29.32
CA SER A 251 -8.02 1.50 29.69
C SER A 251 -9.53 1.25 29.68
N GLY A 252 -9.98 0.03 29.35
CA GLY A 252 -11.39 -0.33 29.31
C GLY A 252 -12.19 0.25 28.14
N LYS A 253 -11.50 0.83 27.15
CA LYS A 253 -12.14 1.39 25.94
C LYS A 253 -12.52 0.32 24.92
N LEU A 254 -11.85 -0.82 24.96
CA LEU A 254 -12.17 -1.98 24.13
C LEU A 254 -12.17 -3.27 24.96
N VAL A 255 -12.88 -4.27 24.46
CA VAL A 255 -12.92 -5.62 25.01
C VAL A 255 -12.36 -6.59 23.97
N CYS A 256 -11.39 -7.42 24.40
CA CYS A 256 -10.87 -8.50 23.58
C CYS A 256 -11.81 -9.71 23.61
N LYS A 257 -12.11 -10.28 22.46
CA LYS A 257 -12.94 -11.48 22.32
C LYS A 257 -12.17 -12.60 21.64
N THR A 258 -12.41 -13.82 22.09
CA THR A 258 -11.87 -15.02 21.44
C THR A 258 -12.81 -15.47 20.33
N LEU A 259 -12.26 -15.86 19.17
CA LEU A 259 -13.02 -16.44 18.06
C LEU A 259 -12.71 -17.94 17.93
N HIS A 260 -13.68 -18.71 17.40
CA HIS A 260 -13.45 -20.11 17.04
C HIS A 260 -12.34 -20.26 15.99
N ARG A 261 -12.27 -19.33 15.02
CA ARG A 261 -11.21 -19.25 14.03
C ARG A 261 -10.27 -18.11 14.35
N VAL A 262 -9.17 -18.43 15.01
CA VAL A 262 -8.15 -17.45 15.39
C VAL A 262 -7.37 -16.99 14.16
N LYS A 263 -7.20 -15.69 14.01
CA LYS A 263 -6.32 -15.11 12.98
C LYS A 263 -4.88 -15.42 13.35
N GLN A 264 -4.14 -15.96 12.38
CA GLN A 264 -2.72 -16.22 12.56
C GLN A 264 -1.92 -14.91 12.58
N PRO A 265 -0.80 -14.86 13.31
CA PRO A 265 0.13 -13.74 13.25
C PRO A 265 0.56 -13.43 11.82
N SER A 266 0.83 -12.17 11.54
CA SER A 266 1.31 -11.74 10.23
C SER A 266 2.80 -11.48 10.28
N ALA A 267 3.59 -12.27 9.53
CA ALA A 267 5.01 -12.06 9.42
C ALA A 267 5.30 -10.79 8.62
N CYS A 268 6.21 -9.96 9.15
CA CYS A 268 6.59 -8.67 8.59
C CYS A 268 8.08 -8.62 8.27
N CYS A 269 8.43 -7.78 7.32
CA CYS A 269 9.82 -7.56 6.94
C CYS A 269 10.12 -6.10 6.62
N LEU A 270 11.38 -5.74 6.76
CA LEU A 270 12.02 -4.61 6.13
C LEU A 270 12.42 -5.03 4.71
N ALA A 271 12.04 -4.30 3.68
CA ALA A 271 12.35 -4.66 2.30
C ALA A 271 12.90 -3.46 1.51
N TRP A 272 13.83 -3.72 0.58
CA TRP A 272 14.45 -2.68 -0.25
C TRP A 272 14.92 -3.22 -1.60
N ASN A 273 15.20 -2.31 -2.54
CA ASN A 273 15.83 -2.65 -3.81
C ASN A 273 17.35 -2.45 -3.70
N ASP A 274 18.10 -3.55 -3.74
CA ASP A 274 19.57 -3.54 -3.61
C ASP A 274 20.28 -2.87 -4.80
N GLU A 275 19.66 -2.88 -5.97
CA GLU A 275 20.21 -2.23 -7.17
C GLU A 275 20.19 -0.70 -7.08
N GLN A 276 19.40 -0.14 -6.17
CA GLN A 276 19.26 1.30 -5.96
C GLN A 276 19.93 1.79 -4.67
N MET A 277 20.94 1.06 -4.20
CA MET A 277 21.64 1.39 -2.97
C MET A 277 22.28 2.79 -3.04
N SER A 278 21.92 3.64 -2.08
CA SER A 278 22.51 4.95 -1.88
C SER A 278 23.14 5.04 -0.48
N PRO A 279 24.06 5.99 -0.23
CA PRO A 279 24.61 6.20 1.12
C PRO A 279 23.52 6.43 2.18
N ALA A 280 22.46 7.17 1.82
CA ALA A 280 21.33 7.44 2.72
C ALA A 280 20.52 6.16 3.01
N LEU A 281 20.26 5.32 1.99
CA LEU A 281 19.58 4.03 2.17
C LEU A 281 20.44 3.08 3.01
N ALA A 282 21.74 2.97 2.71
CA ALA A 282 22.65 2.12 3.48
C ALA A 282 22.69 2.53 4.97
N TRP A 283 22.73 3.82 5.25
CA TRP A 283 22.69 4.33 6.61
C TRP A 283 21.35 4.01 7.31
N VAL A 284 20.21 4.14 6.61
CA VAL A 284 18.91 3.78 7.21
C VAL A 284 18.84 2.29 7.52
N LEU A 285 19.37 1.43 6.65
CA LEU A 285 19.42 -0.02 6.90
C LEU A 285 20.28 -0.35 8.14
N ASP A 286 21.44 0.29 8.27
CA ASP A 286 22.31 0.14 9.44
C ASP A 286 21.67 0.69 10.72
N TYR A 287 21.00 1.85 10.64
CA TYR A 287 20.28 2.46 11.77
C TYR A 287 19.12 1.58 12.26
N LEU A 288 18.38 0.96 11.36
CA LEU A 288 17.28 0.08 11.69
C LEU A 288 17.73 -1.24 12.33
N GLY A 289 18.95 -1.68 12.04
CA GLY A 289 19.62 -2.78 12.69
C GLY A 289 19.07 -4.17 12.32
N ASP A 290 19.17 -5.09 13.25
CA ASP A 290 18.80 -6.48 13.07
C ASP A 290 17.32 -6.77 13.38
N GLU A 291 16.93 -8.05 13.23
CA GLU A 291 15.56 -8.52 13.47
C GLU A 291 15.04 -8.18 14.87
N GLU A 292 15.86 -8.35 15.90
CA GLU A 292 15.46 -8.09 17.29
C GLU A 292 15.20 -6.61 17.53
N GLN A 293 16.06 -5.75 17.00
CA GLN A 293 15.92 -4.30 17.07
C GLN A 293 14.71 -3.81 16.30
N LEU A 294 14.50 -4.31 15.07
CA LEU A 294 13.35 -4.03 14.23
C LEU A 294 12.05 -4.42 14.94
N HIS A 295 11.99 -5.64 15.48
CA HIS A 295 10.80 -6.11 16.19
C HIS A 295 10.47 -5.18 17.37
N ARG A 296 11.43 -4.95 18.25
CA ARG A 296 11.23 -4.15 19.46
C ARG A 296 10.82 -2.70 19.18
N GLN A 297 11.37 -2.10 18.15
CA GLN A 297 11.13 -0.68 17.85
C GLN A 297 9.87 -0.43 17.01
N TRP A 298 9.49 -1.38 16.17
CA TRP A 298 8.47 -1.16 15.14
C TRP A 298 7.23 -2.05 15.26
N LEU A 299 7.32 -3.18 15.97
CA LEU A 299 6.20 -4.14 16.04
C LEU A 299 5.73 -4.46 17.46
N ALA A 300 6.61 -4.39 18.48
CA ALA A 300 6.28 -4.76 19.86
C ALA A 300 5.63 -3.64 20.68
#